data_49a8d8b057a6cd43482bdc5de48bd316
#
_entry.id   49a8d8b057a6cd43482bdc5de48bd316
#
_cell.length_a   1.000
_cell.length_b   1.000
_cell.length_c   1.000
_cell.angle_alpha   90.00
_cell.angle_beta   90.00
_cell.angle_gamma   90.00
#
_symmetry.space_group_name_H-M   'P 1'
#
loop_
_entity.id
_entity.type
_entity.pdbx_description
1 polymer ?
#
loop_
_entity_poly.entity_id
_entity_poly.type
_entity_poly.pdbx_seq_one_letter_code
_entity_poly.pdbx_strand_id
1 'polypeptide(L)'
;MINTYQYKHHDQFKNLYDLCRKDWEEWSQTHDIEKETVNAGVVYEANLVDYRCGWWGVPIVHFYKKTKWSQEWNRTYEATKDIPGVIHVAVNFTKPGHTIPVHEDKKDYINKEEILLVPTVIGINIPSKNVEMVGFQVDDEKIYIEQGGMLSFLPEQRHGSWNWSNEWRVTLYITTERSYWQL
;
A
#
# COMPACT_ATOMS: atom_id res chain seq x y z
N MET A 1 14.26 8.79 -14.19
CA MET A 1 13.77 10.04 -13.56
C MET A 1 12.45 9.70 -12.92
N ILE A 2 12.39 9.62 -11.58
CA ILE A 2 11.13 9.45 -10.87
C ILE A 2 10.31 10.70 -11.17
N ASN A 3 9.20 10.56 -11.89
CA ASN A 3 8.29 11.66 -12.09
C ASN A 3 7.68 12.01 -10.73
N THR A 4 7.98 13.19 -10.22
CA THR A 4 7.44 13.69 -8.96
C THR A 4 6.00 14.10 -9.18
N TYR A 5 5.09 13.15 -9.02
CA TYR A 5 3.66 13.43 -8.96
C TYR A 5 3.36 14.16 -7.65
N GLN A 6 2.69 15.31 -7.72
CA GLN A 6 2.33 16.07 -6.54
C GLN A 6 0.83 16.00 -6.28
N TYR A 7 0.47 15.38 -5.17
CA TYR A 7 -0.90 15.38 -4.68
C TYR A 7 -1.27 16.75 -4.11
N LYS A 8 -2.41 17.31 -4.53
CA LYS A 8 -2.87 18.66 -4.13
C LYS A 8 -3.07 18.83 -2.62
N HIS A 9 -3.32 17.74 -1.92
CA HIS A 9 -3.53 17.71 -0.46
C HIS A 9 -2.41 16.95 0.27
N HIS A 10 -1.17 17.03 -0.22
CA HIS A 10 -0.01 16.28 0.29
C HIS A 10 0.20 16.43 1.80
N ASP A 11 -0.11 17.59 2.36
CA ASP A 11 0.01 17.84 3.80
C ASP A 11 -0.84 16.90 4.65
N GLN A 12 -1.95 16.39 4.11
CA GLN A 12 -2.81 15.44 4.80
C GLN A 12 -2.16 14.05 4.97
N PHE A 13 -1.13 13.73 4.18
CA PHE A 13 -0.40 12.47 4.32
C PHE A 13 0.68 12.51 5.39
N LYS A 14 1.11 13.69 5.85
CA LYS A 14 2.26 13.88 6.75
C LYS A 14 2.15 13.10 8.07
N ASN A 15 0.95 13.01 8.63
CA ASN A 15 0.72 12.36 9.92
C ASN A 15 0.32 10.87 9.80
N LEU A 16 0.13 10.37 8.57
CA LEU A 16 -0.38 9.01 8.39
C LEU A 16 0.60 7.94 8.84
N TYR A 17 1.90 8.19 8.68
CA TYR A 17 2.92 7.29 9.17
C TYR A 17 2.78 7.02 10.66
N ASP A 18 2.76 8.07 11.49
CA ASP A 18 2.72 7.93 12.95
C ASP A 18 1.44 7.25 13.43
N LEU A 19 0.31 7.54 12.79
CA LEU A 19 -0.99 6.99 13.16
C LEU A 19 -1.12 5.52 12.75
N CYS A 20 -0.74 5.20 11.52
CA CYS A 20 -0.74 3.82 11.04
C CYS A 20 0.29 2.96 11.79
N ARG A 21 1.45 3.52 12.13
CA ARG A 21 2.45 2.83 12.91
C ARG A 21 1.95 2.45 14.31
N LYS A 22 1.23 3.36 14.99
CA LYS A 22 0.61 3.06 16.30
C LYS A 22 -0.42 1.95 16.18
N ASP A 23 -1.31 2.01 15.16
CA ASP A 23 -2.26 0.93 14.92
C ASP A 23 -1.53 -0.40 14.67
N TRP A 24 -0.44 -0.40 13.87
CA TRP A 24 0.38 -1.57 13.61
C TRP A 24 1.03 -2.13 14.88
N GLU A 25 1.67 -1.28 15.69
CA GLU A 25 2.36 -1.68 16.91
C GLU A 25 1.39 -2.31 17.93
N GLU A 26 0.17 -1.80 18.04
CA GLU A 26 -0.86 -2.39 18.90
C GLU A 26 -1.44 -3.69 18.31
N TRP A 27 -1.80 -3.67 17.04
CA TRP A 27 -2.44 -4.80 16.35
C TRP A 27 -1.52 -6.03 16.29
N SER A 28 -0.25 -5.84 15.97
CA SER A 28 0.73 -6.92 15.81
C SER A 28 1.07 -7.68 17.10
N GLN A 29 0.74 -7.13 18.26
CA GLN A 29 0.96 -7.79 19.55
C GLN A 29 -0.05 -8.93 19.83
N THR A 30 -1.20 -8.88 19.20
CA THR A 30 -2.33 -9.75 19.51
C THR A 30 -2.84 -10.53 18.31
N HIS A 31 -2.40 -10.20 17.09
CA HIS A 31 -2.91 -10.77 15.85
C HIS A 31 -1.81 -11.47 15.05
N ASP A 32 -2.21 -12.54 14.35
CA ASP A 32 -1.35 -13.28 13.42
C ASP A 32 -1.69 -12.85 11.99
N ILE A 33 -0.72 -12.28 11.28
CA ILE A 33 -0.93 -11.74 9.93
C ILE A 33 -1.54 -12.79 9.01
N GLU A 34 -0.98 -14.00 8.95
CA GLU A 34 -1.40 -15.03 8.00
C GLU A 34 -2.80 -15.60 8.30
N LYS A 35 -3.24 -15.56 9.55
CA LYS A 35 -4.55 -16.09 9.94
C LYS A 35 -5.68 -15.06 9.88
N GLU A 36 -5.35 -13.80 10.14
CA GLU A 36 -6.37 -12.79 10.42
C GLU A 36 -6.48 -11.72 9.34
N THR A 37 -5.58 -11.74 8.37
CA THR A 37 -5.63 -10.84 7.22
C THR A 37 -6.04 -11.58 5.94
N VAL A 38 -6.14 -10.85 4.84
CA VAL A 38 -6.51 -11.38 3.55
C VAL A 38 -5.26 -11.57 2.70
N ASN A 39 -5.07 -12.77 2.13
CA ASN A 39 -4.04 -12.95 1.11
C ASN A 39 -4.41 -12.12 -0.11
N ALA A 40 -3.68 -11.04 -0.34
CA ALA A 40 -4.00 -10.06 -1.37
C ALA A 40 -3.86 -10.64 -2.79
N GLY A 41 -2.94 -11.57 -2.99
CA GLY A 41 -2.80 -12.28 -4.26
C GLY A 41 -4.05 -13.09 -4.66
N VAL A 42 -4.85 -13.53 -3.68
CA VAL A 42 -6.11 -14.25 -3.93
C VAL A 42 -7.25 -13.28 -4.21
N VAL A 43 -7.33 -12.17 -3.47
CA VAL A 43 -8.48 -11.24 -3.52
C VAL A 43 -8.49 -10.40 -4.80
N TYR A 44 -7.32 -9.97 -5.23
CA TYR A 44 -7.24 -9.08 -6.39
C TYR A 44 -7.20 -9.81 -7.73
N GLU A 45 -7.41 -11.17 -7.73
CA GLU A 45 -7.32 -12.00 -8.95
C GLU A 45 -6.17 -11.54 -9.87
N ALA A 46 -5.17 -10.94 -9.25
CA ALA A 46 -4.00 -10.56 -9.97
C ALA A 46 -3.57 -11.87 -10.63
N ASN A 47 -3.38 -11.89 -11.94
CA ASN A 47 -2.70 -12.96 -12.66
C ASN A 47 -1.25 -13.11 -12.17
N LEU A 48 -1.03 -12.73 -10.92
CA LEU A 48 0.11 -13.04 -10.09
C LEU A 48 0.03 -14.53 -9.84
N VAL A 49 0.64 -15.25 -10.74
CA VAL A 49 0.56 -16.68 -11.01
C VAL A 49 0.94 -17.56 -9.81
N ASP A 50 1.29 -16.98 -8.67
CA ASP A 50 1.62 -17.73 -7.48
C ASP A 50 0.87 -17.20 -6.26
N TYR A 51 -0.16 -17.92 -5.84
CA TYR A 51 -0.83 -17.76 -4.52
C TYR A 51 0.13 -17.79 -3.33
N ARG A 52 1.41 -18.03 -3.58
CA ARG A 52 2.51 -18.06 -2.62
C ARG A 52 3.34 -16.80 -2.61
N CYS A 53 2.86 -15.69 -3.21
CA CYS A 53 3.66 -14.46 -3.29
C CYS A 53 3.97 -13.80 -1.93
N GLY A 54 3.41 -14.32 -0.83
CA GLY A 54 3.65 -13.79 0.52
C GLY A 54 3.13 -12.36 0.72
N TRP A 55 2.15 -11.96 -0.06
CA TRP A 55 1.49 -10.65 0.04
C TRP A 55 0.15 -10.79 0.76
N TRP A 56 0.04 -10.11 1.88
CA TRP A 56 -1.13 -10.07 2.74
C TRP A 56 -1.62 -8.64 2.91
N GLY A 57 -2.90 -8.45 3.23
CA GLY A 57 -3.45 -7.11 3.37
C GLY A 57 -4.63 -7.00 4.30
N VAL A 58 -4.78 -5.81 4.88
CA VAL A 58 -5.94 -5.37 5.64
C VAL A 58 -6.54 -4.18 4.90
N PRO A 59 -7.62 -4.38 4.12
CA PRO A 59 -8.32 -3.28 3.47
C PRO A 59 -9.16 -2.52 4.52
N ILE A 60 -8.75 -1.29 4.84
CA ILE A 60 -9.44 -0.41 5.80
C ILE A 60 -10.60 0.31 5.13
N VAL A 61 -10.36 0.85 3.93
CA VAL A 61 -11.36 1.47 3.04
C VAL A 61 -11.29 0.79 1.68
N HIS A 62 -12.43 0.46 1.10
CA HIS A 62 -12.52 -0.15 -0.21
C HIS A 62 -13.69 0.46 -1.00
N PHE A 63 -13.40 1.08 -2.14
CA PHE A 63 -14.35 1.86 -2.94
C PHE A 63 -15.19 2.83 -2.08
N TYR A 64 -14.50 3.75 -1.38
CA TYR A 64 -15.07 4.74 -0.46
C TYR A 64 -15.79 4.18 0.77
N LYS A 65 -15.84 2.85 0.94
CA LYS A 65 -16.58 2.22 2.05
C LYS A 65 -15.62 1.68 3.10
N LYS A 66 -15.92 1.98 4.35
CA LYS A 66 -15.22 1.34 5.47
C LYS A 66 -15.47 -0.18 5.48
N THR A 67 -14.45 -0.92 5.86
CA THR A 67 -14.53 -2.37 6.04
C THR A 67 -14.63 -2.74 7.51
N LYS A 68 -14.68 -4.03 7.81
CA LYS A 68 -14.63 -4.53 9.19
C LYS A 68 -13.36 -4.12 9.94
N TRP A 69 -12.23 -4.00 9.26
CA TRP A 69 -10.94 -3.64 9.87
C TRP A 69 -10.80 -2.15 10.22
N SER A 70 -11.71 -1.29 9.76
CA SER A 70 -11.66 0.13 10.11
C SER A 70 -11.78 0.42 11.62
N GLN A 71 -12.29 -0.52 12.39
CA GLN A 71 -12.35 -0.41 13.85
C GLN A 71 -11.02 -0.74 14.52
N GLU A 72 -10.33 -1.78 14.03
CA GLU A 72 -9.03 -2.22 14.54
C GLU A 72 -7.91 -1.26 14.16
N TRP A 73 -8.02 -0.65 12.96
CA TRP A 73 -7.11 0.36 12.41
C TRP A 73 -7.74 1.76 12.47
N ASN A 74 -8.31 2.08 13.62
CA ASN A 74 -9.18 3.26 13.75
C ASN A 74 -8.45 4.58 13.56
N ARG A 75 -7.20 4.73 14.01
CA ARG A 75 -6.44 5.98 13.82
C ARG A 75 -6.17 6.22 12.34
N THR A 76 -5.77 5.17 11.64
CA THR A 76 -5.54 5.20 10.19
C THR A 76 -6.82 5.51 9.43
N TYR A 77 -7.93 4.87 9.80
CA TYR A 77 -9.23 5.13 9.20
C TYR A 77 -9.69 6.59 9.41
N GLU A 78 -9.68 7.06 10.64
CA GLU A 78 -10.09 8.44 10.97
C GLU A 78 -9.23 9.49 10.27
N ALA A 79 -7.94 9.22 10.09
CA ALA A 79 -7.02 10.12 9.41
C ALA A 79 -7.17 10.13 7.88
N THR A 80 -7.75 9.07 7.30
CA THR A 80 -7.85 8.93 5.82
C THR A 80 -9.24 9.13 5.27
N LYS A 81 -10.31 8.97 6.08
CA LYS A 81 -11.71 8.96 5.62
C LYS A 81 -12.17 10.26 4.93
N ASP A 82 -11.60 11.39 5.32
CA ASP A 82 -11.98 12.72 4.83
C ASP A 82 -10.94 13.30 3.85
N ILE A 83 -9.90 12.53 3.48
CA ILE A 83 -8.93 12.97 2.48
C ILE A 83 -9.59 12.96 1.09
N PRO A 84 -9.59 14.10 0.37
CA PRO A 84 -10.28 14.20 -0.92
C PRO A 84 -9.73 13.17 -1.93
N GLY A 85 -10.64 12.50 -2.63
CA GLY A 85 -10.31 11.55 -3.68
C GLY A 85 -9.72 10.21 -3.22
N VAL A 86 -9.66 9.93 -1.93
CA VAL A 86 -9.25 8.60 -1.42
C VAL A 86 -10.33 7.58 -1.73
N ILE A 87 -9.94 6.51 -2.45
CA ILE A 87 -10.82 5.40 -2.84
C ILE A 87 -10.52 4.14 -2.03
N HIS A 88 -9.22 3.83 -1.88
CA HIS A 88 -8.76 2.67 -1.14
C HIS A 88 -7.73 3.07 -0.09
N VAL A 89 -7.81 2.41 1.05
CA VAL A 89 -6.78 2.44 2.10
C VAL A 89 -6.57 1.01 2.56
N ALA A 90 -5.34 0.52 2.50
CA ALA A 90 -4.99 -0.81 2.96
C ALA A 90 -3.63 -0.82 3.64
N VAL A 91 -3.47 -1.67 4.65
CA VAL A 91 -2.13 -2.01 5.16
C VAL A 91 -1.69 -3.29 4.49
N ASN A 92 -0.54 -3.23 3.82
CA ASN A 92 0.04 -4.34 3.10
C ASN A 92 1.23 -4.92 3.87
N PHE A 93 1.29 -6.24 3.92
CA PHE A 93 2.33 -7.03 4.57
C PHE A 93 3.04 -7.89 3.53
N THR A 94 4.36 -7.75 3.42
CA THR A 94 5.18 -8.66 2.62
C THR A 94 5.95 -9.59 3.55
N LYS A 95 5.70 -10.89 3.41
CA LYS A 95 6.32 -11.93 4.24
C LYS A 95 7.85 -11.95 4.08
N PRO A 96 8.61 -12.28 5.15
CA PRO A 96 10.04 -12.55 5.05
C PRO A 96 10.38 -13.55 3.92
N GLY A 97 11.40 -13.22 3.12
CA GLY A 97 11.86 -14.06 2.01
C GLY A 97 10.93 -14.08 0.78
N HIS A 98 10.01 -13.13 0.64
CA HIS A 98 9.04 -13.12 -0.45
C HIS A 98 9.06 -11.83 -1.27
N THR A 99 8.41 -11.88 -2.41
CA THR A 99 8.27 -10.76 -3.35
C THR A 99 6.82 -10.60 -3.80
N ILE A 100 6.42 -9.37 -4.08
CA ILE A 100 5.29 -9.08 -4.95
C ILE A 100 5.89 -8.92 -6.34
N PRO A 101 5.61 -9.86 -7.29
CA PRO A 101 6.18 -9.82 -8.62
C PRO A 101 5.90 -8.51 -9.34
N VAL A 102 6.76 -8.16 -10.29
CA VAL A 102 6.56 -6.97 -11.12
C VAL A 102 5.32 -7.15 -12.00
N HIS A 103 4.40 -6.21 -11.90
CA HIS A 103 3.11 -6.21 -12.61
C HIS A 103 2.68 -4.77 -12.93
N GLU A 104 1.63 -4.65 -13.70
CA GLU A 104 0.85 -3.43 -13.90
C GLU A 104 -0.52 -3.64 -13.28
N ASP A 105 -1.07 -2.64 -12.60
CA ASP A 105 -2.42 -2.74 -12.06
C ASP A 105 -3.45 -2.73 -13.19
N LYS A 106 -4.52 -3.48 -12.98
CA LYS A 106 -5.67 -3.43 -13.88
C LYS A 106 -6.42 -2.11 -13.69
N LYS A 107 -7.11 -1.69 -14.73
CA LYS A 107 -7.99 -0.53 -14.67
C LYS A 107 -9.14 -0.78 -13.71
N ASP A 108 -9.41 0.18 -12.86
CA ASP A 108 -10.57 0.18 -11.97
C ASP A 108 -11.78 0.84 -12.62
N TYR A 109 -12.97 0.36 -12.27
CA TYR A 109 -14.23 0.89 -12.79
C TYR A 109 -15.23 1.10 -11.66
N ILE A 110 -15.85 2.28 -11.62
CA ILE A 110 -17.03 2.55 -10.78
C ILE A 110 -18.22 2.85 -11.71
N ASN A 111 -19.33 2.14 -11.51
CA ASN A 111 -20.53 2.29 -12.34
C ASN A 111 -20.27 2.17 -13.86
N LYS A 112 -19.31 1.32 -14.26
CA LYS A 112 -18.84 1.12 -15.64
C LYS A 112 -18.01 2.25 -16.24
N GLU A 113 -17.69 3.27 -15.48
CA GLU A 113 -16.76 4.33 -15.87
C GLU A 113 -15.36 4.01 -15.36
N GLU A 114 -14.34 4.15 -16.21
CA GLU A 114 -12.94 3.99 -15.84
C GLU A 114 -12.52 5.09 -14.88
N ILE A 115 -11.92 4.70 -13.77
CA ILE A 115 -11.38 5.63 -12.80
C ILE A 115 -9.86 5.64 -12.94
N LEU A 116 -9.32 6.82 -13.16
CA LEU A 116 -7.88 7.02 -13.18
C LEU A 116 -7.38 7.23 -11.75
N LEU A 117 -6.49 6.35 -11.31
CA LEU A 117 -6.00 6.29 -9.94
C LEU A 117 -4.51 6.63 -9.84
N VAL A 118 -4.08 7.00 -8.65
CA VAL A 118 -2.67 7.13 -8.27
C VAL A 118 -2.46 6.44 -6.93
N PRO A 119 -1.76 5.31 -6.91
CA PRO A 119 -1.31 4.67 -5.68
C PRO A 119 -0.20 5.48 -5.00
N THR A 120 -0.26 5.51 -3.67
CA THR A 120 0.81 6.01 -2.78
C THR A 120 1.12 4.94 -1.75
N VAL A 121 2.40 4.60 -1.62
CA VAL A 121 2.92 3.67 -0.62
C VAL A 121 3.68 4.45 0.44
N ILE A 122 3.36 4.24 1.71
CA ILE A 122 4.07 4.81 2.86
C ILE A 122 4.73 3.68 3.63
N GLY A 123 6.03 3.79 3.91
CA GLY A 123 6.77 2.80 4.69
C GLY A 123 6.38 2.84 6.19
N ILE A 124 5.81 1.76 6.73
CA ILE A 124 5.40 1.67 8.13
C ILE A 124 6.43 0.89 8.96
N ASN A 125 6.76 -0.33 8.54
CA ASN A 125 7.85 -1.13 9.08
C ASN A 125 8.72 -1.61 7.91
N ILE A 126 9.90 -1.01 7.77
CA ILE A 126 10.86 -1.31 6.70
C ILE A 126 12.10 -1.92 7.35
N PRO A 127 12.25 -3.25 7.33
CA PRO A 127 13.22 -3.96 8.16
C PRO A 127 14.67 -3.86 7.69
N SER A 128 14.94 -3.24 6.55
CA SER A 128 16.30 -3.03 6.07
C SER A 128 16.42 -1.73 5.29
N LYS A 129 17.53 -1.02 5.45
CA LYS A 129 17.90 0.15 4.64
C LYS A 129 18.59 -0.23 3.32
N ASN A 130 18.93 -1.50 3.14
CA ASN A 130 19.53 -1.98 1.90
C ASN A 130 18.42 -2.30 0.89
N VAL A 131 18.38 -1.56 -0.21
CA VAL A 131 17.38 -1.73 -1.28
C VAL A 131 17.41 -3.14 -1.88
N GLU A 132 18.54 -3.82 -1.90
CA GLU A 132 18.61 -5.21 -2.39
C GLU A 132 17.95 -6.21 -1.42
N MET A 133 17.85 -5.85 -0.15
CA MET A 133 17.18 -6.68 0.86
C MET A 133 15.68 -6.36 0.95
N VAL A 134 15.34 -5.08 1.01
CA VAL A 134 13.94 -4.63 1.11
C VAL A 134 13.75 -3.43 0.19
N GLY A 135 12.95 -3.61 -0.85
CA GLY A 135 12.82 -2.58 -1.86
C GLY A 135 11.46 -2.57 -2.55
N PHE A 136 11.33 -1.57 -3.40
CA PHE A 136 10.25 -1.37 -4.33
C PHE A 136 10.83 -1.09 -5.72
N GLN A 137 10.12 -1.45 -6.75
CA GLN A 137 10.51 -1.16 -8.14
C GLN A 137 9.37 -0.42 -8.82
N VAL A 138 9.72 0.62 -9.58
CA VAL A 138 8.81 1.23 -10.57
C VAL A 138 9.58 1.29 -11.88
N ASP A 139 9.03 0.70 -12.92
CA ASP A 139 9.69 0.45 -14.20
C ASP A 139 11.05 -0.25 -13.99
N ASP A 140 12.17 0.37 -14.39
CA ASP A 140 13.51 -0.20 -14.22
C ASP A 140 14.25 0.36 -12.98
N GLU A 141 13.60 1.23 -12.18
CA GLU A 141 14.23 1.87 -11.03
C GLU A 141 13.93 1.11 -9.74
N LYS A 142 14.98 0.68 -9.02
CA LYS A 142 14.88 0.17 -7.65
C LYS A 142 14.84 1.33 -6.66
N ILE A 143 13.87 1.31 -5.77
CA ILE A 143 13.58 2.40 -4.86
C ILE A 143 13.59 1.88 -3.42
N TYR A 144 14.35 2.55 -2.56
CA TYR A 144 14.23 2.37 -1.13
C TYR A 144 13.18 3.34 -0.57
N ILE A 145 12.15 2.79 0.07
CA ILE A 145 11.15 3.59 0.81
C ILE A 145 11.51 3.47 2.28
N GLU A 146 11.98 4.56 2.88
CA GLU A 146 12.27 4.57 4.32
C GLU A 146 11.00 4.55 5.18
N GLN A 147 11.17 4.34 6.47
CA GLN A 147 10.05 4.48 7.42
C GLN A 147 9.55 5.92 7.41
N GLY A 148 8.25 6.13 7.20
CA GLY A 148 7.63 7.44 6.99
C GLY A 148 7.85 8.02 5.58
N GLY A 149 8.72 7.42 4.78
CA GLY A 149 8.89 7.79 3.37
C GLY A 149 7.68 7.42 2.53
N MET A 150 7.45 8.19 1.46
CA MET A 150 6.31 8.01 0.55
C MET A 150 6.79 7.86 -0.89
N LEU A 151 6.11 6.99 -1.64
CA LEU A 151 6.29 6.83 -3.07
C LEU A 151 4.92 6.79 -3.74
N SER A 152 4.71 7.65 -4.74
CA SER A 152 3.53 7.61 -5.60
C SER A 152 3.93 7.26 -7.03
N PHE A 153 3.11 6.47 -7.71
CA PHE A 153 3.37 6.01 -9.07
C PHE A 153 2.04 5.88 -9.84
N LEU A 154 2.11 5.68 -11.14
CA LEU A 154 0.91 5.41 -11.94
C LEU A 154 0.67 3.89 -12.00
N PRO A 155 -0.59 3.42 -11.87
CA PRO A 155 -0.92 1.99 -11.89
C PRO A 155 -0.45 1.27 -13.17
N GLU A 156 -0.41 1.99 -14.28
CA GLU A 156 0.08 1.52 -15.58
C GLU A 156 1.60 1.37 -15.67
N GLN A 157 2.37 1.89 -14.69
CA GLN A 157 3.80 1.62 -14.59
C GLN A 157 4.04 0.23 -14.02
N ARG A 158 5.02 -0.47 -14.57
CA ARG A 158 5.43 -1.78 -14.04
C ARG A 158 6.00 -1.61 -12.65
N HIS A 159 5.43 -2.25 -11.65
CA HIS A 159 5.87 -2.11 -10.28
C HIS A 159 5.84 -3.43 -9.51
N GLY A 160 6.65 -3.50 -8.47
CA GLY A 160 6.74 -4.67 -7.61
C GLY A 160 7.54 -4.36 -6.34
N SER A 161 7.64 -5.32 -5.44
CA SER A 161 8.40 -5.14 -4.21
C SER A 161 8.95 -6.47 -3.70
N TRP A 162 9.96 -6.40 -2.83
CA TRP A 162 10.57 -7.57 -2.22
C TRP A 162 10.92 -7.32 -0.76
N ASN A 163 11.01 -8.43 -0.02
CA ASN A 163 11.41 -8.45 1.37
C ASN A 163 12.26 -9.71 1.63
N TRP A 164 13.56 -9.60 1.48
CA TRP A 164 14.53 -10.67 1.74
C TRP A 164 15.06 -10.65 3.17
N SER A 165 14.48 -9.80 4.04
CA SER A 165 14.79 -9.77 5.47
C SER A 165 14.12 -10.94 6.21
N ASN A 166 14.33 -11.00 7.53
CA ASN A 166 13.71 -11.97 8.43
C ASN A 166 12.49 -11.41 9.19
N GLU A 167 12.07 -10.18 8.89
CA GLU A 167 10.92 -9.51 9.50
C GLU A 167 9.87 -9.12 8.45
N TRP A 168 8.63 -8.91 8.88
CA TRP A 168 7.57 -8.43 8.01
C TRP A 168 7.83 -7.01 7.51
N ARG A 169 7.77 -6.80 6.21
CA ARG A 169 7.68 -5.46 5.62
C ARG A 169 6.23 -5.01 5.67
N VAL A 170 5.99 -3.84 6.26
CA VAL A 170 4.65 -3.26 6.40
C VAL A 170 4.59 -1.91 5.71
N THR A 171 3.58 -1.72 4.89
CA THR A 171 3.33 -0.46 4.19
C THR A 171 1.87 -0.07 4.26
N LEU A 172 1.59 1.23 4.36
CA LEU A 172 0.27 1.78 4.12
C LEU A 172 0.14 2.09 2.62
N TYR A 173 -0.90 1.57 2.01
CA TYR A 173 -1.23 1.75 0.59
C TYR A 173 -2.50 2.58 0.49
N ILE A 174 -2.41 3.72 -0.19
CA ILE A 174 -3.52 4.64 -0.39
C ILE A 174 -3.69 4.86 -1.88
N THR A 175 -4.90 4.68 -2.37
CA THR A 175 -5.23 4.98 -3.77
C THR A 175 -6.15 6.17 -3.82
N THR A 176 -5.76 7.17 -4.60
CA THR A 176 -6.52 8.40 -4.79
C THR A 176 -6.85 8.64 -6.25
N GLU A 177 -7.92 9.38 -6.53
CA GLU A 177 -8.27 9.78 -7.88
C GLU A 177 -7.20 10.68 -8.50
N ARG A 178 -6.83 10.41 -9.75
CA ARG A 178 -5.81 11.17 -10.51
C ARG A 178 -6.16 12.66 -10.67
N SER A 179 -7.45 13.00 -10.65
CA SER A 179 -7.94 14.39 -10.72
C SER A 179 -7.42 15.31 -9.60
N TYR A 180 -6.99 14.72 -8.49
CA TYR A 180 -6.38 15.43 -7.36
C TYR A 180 -4.86 15.58 -7.46
N TRP A 181 -4.25 15.14 -8.57
CA TRP A 181 -2.80 15.20 -8.77
C TRP A 181 -2.41 16.26 -9.80
N GLN A 182 -1.18 16.76 -9.67
CA GLN A 182 -0.48 17.50 -10.72
C GLN A 182 0.54 16.52 -11.32
N LEU A 183 0.28 16.15 -12.56
CA LEU A 183 1.10 15.17 -13.32
C LEU A 183 2.03 15.90 -14.29
#